data_c8bc99cc61855a9395ddbfbe170fb605
#
_entry.id   c8bc99cc61855a9395ddbfbe170fb605
#
_cell.length_a   1.000
_cell.length_b   1.000
_cell.length_c   1.000
_cell.angle_alpha   90.00
_cell.angle_beta   90.00
_cell.angle_gamma   90.00
#
_symmetry.space_group_name_H-M   'P 1'
#
loop_
_entity.id
_entity.type
_entity.pdbx_description
1 polymer ?
#
loop_
_entity_poly.entity_id
_entity_poly.type
_entity_poly.pdbx_seq_one_letter_code
_entity_poly.pdbx_strand_id
1 'polypeptide(L)'
;APLRQQVIDYLTYFQTSSHSYLIMSSLELANKFYKEYDSTLFDQRRKMLIDLLVNMGFTVIEPEDPLKLVVSFEGVEGYDVQKWFEDKEIYVELADMYQVLLVLPLWHEGDKFPFKLLIEKIREINVPKKCTRDIKPLNFMTGFSEYKTVHFQNTKEVSIKRAEGKVLAQHIVPYPPGIPVMFKGEVVTSHMIDLLNKYDKQNIKVEGLNHKKILVKDE
;
A
#
# COMPACT_ATOMS: atom_id res chain seq x y z
N ALA A 1 21.28 -7.87 27.08
CA ALA A 1 21.25 -8.47 25.75
C ALA A 1 21.79 -7.45 24.74
N PRO A 2 22.69 -7.82 23.79
CA PRO A 2 23.36 -6.87 22.89
C PRO A 2 22.36 -6.03 22.05
N LEU A 3 21.23 -6.61 21.67
CA LEU A 3 20.19 -5.92 20.91
C LEU A 3 19.59 -4.73 21.67
N ARG A 4 19.36 -4.87 22.99
CA ARG A 4 18.82 -3.78 23.81
C ARG A 4 19.76 -2.58 23.85
N GLN A 5 21.06 -2.83 23.98
CA GLN A 5 22.05 -1.76 24.02
C GLN A 5 22.12 -1.02 22.67
N GLN A 6 22.11 -1.76 21.56
CA GLN A 6 22.07 -1.16 20.24
C GLN A 6 20.84 -0.26 20.03
N VAL A 7 19.65 -0.72 20.46
CA VAL A 7 18.43 0.09 20.39
C VAL A 7 18.56 1.38 21.21
N ILE A 8 19.13 1.30 22.43
CA ILE A 8 19.36 2.49 23.28
C ILE A 8 20.33 3.45 22.60
N ASP A 9 21.41 2.94 22.01
CA ASP A 9 22.41 3.79 21.33
C ASP A 9 21.80 4.49 20.11
N TYR A 10 21.00 3.79 19.31
CA TYR A 10 20.32 4.39 18.16
C TYR A 10 19.21 5.36 18.55
N LEU A 11 18.51 5.17 19.66
CA LEU A 11 17.50 6.12 20.14
C LEU A 11 18.05 7.53 20.30
N THR A 12 19.30 7.68 20.75
CA THR A 12 19.93 9.00 20.92
C THR A 12 20.06 9.78 19.62
N TYR A 13 20.18 9.09 18.45
CA TYR A 13 20.27 9.75 17.15
C TYR A 13 18.90 10.19 16.62
N PHE A 14 17.82 9.57 17.07
CA PHE A 14 16.46 9.84 16.59
C PHE A 14 15.59 10.61 17.58
N GLN A 15 16.09 10.86 18.79
CA GLN A 15 15.39 11.69 19.75
C GLN A 15 15.48 13.18 19.36
N THR A 16 14.35 13.86 19.42
CA THR A 16 14.33 15.32 19.33
C THR A 16 14.54 15.95 20.69
N SER A 17 15.38 16.99 20.76
CA SER A 17 15.56 17.81 21.97
C SER A 17 14.47 18.87 22.13
N SER A 18 13.71 19.17 21.05
CA SER A 18 12.65 20.15 21.02
C SER A 18 11.29 19.49 20.87
N HIS A 19 10.48 19.57 21.93
CA HIS A 19 9.13 19.01 21.90
C HIS A 19 8.17 19.96 21.18
N SER A 20 7.34 19.40 20.28
CA SER A 20 6.22 20.15 19.72
C SER A 20 5.03 20.09 20.68
N TYR A 21 4.77 21.18 21.38
CA TYR A 21 3.61 21.26 22.28
C TYR A 21 2.27 21.08 21.55
N LEU A 22 2.20 21.48 20.27
CA LEU A 22 1.01 21.25 19.44
C LEU A 22 0.75 19.74 19.23
N ILE A 23 1.80 18.96 18.93
CA ILE A 23 1.68 17.52 18.79
C ILE A 23 1.31 16.86 20.12
N MET A 24 1.96 17.27 21.22
CA MET A 24 1.65 16.73 22.54
C MET A 24 0.21 17.03 22.95
N SER A 25 -0.26 18.26 22.74
CA SER A 25 -1.65 18.63 23.03
C SER A 25 -2.64 17.89 22.15
N SER A 26 -2.31 17.63 20.87
CA SER A 26 -3.16 16.84 19.98
C SER A 26 -3.28 15.38 20.42
N LEU A 27 -2.19 14.79 20.94
CA LEU A 27 -2.22 13.43 21.49
C LEU A 27 -3.09 13.34 22.75
N GLU A 28 -2.99 14.34 23.64
CA GLU A 28 -3.82 14.40 24.85
C GLU A 28 -5.31 14.55 24.50
N LEU A 29 -5.63 15.44 23.56
CA LEU A 29 -7.00 15.62 23.07
C LEU A 29 -7.52 14.38 22.38
N ALA A 30 -6.71 13.69 21.57
CA ALA A 30 -7.10 12.42 20.95
C ALA A 30 -7.41 11.33 21.99
N ASN A 31 -6.59 11.23 23.05
CA ASN A 31 -6.85 10.28 24.14
C ASN A 31 -8.15 10.61 24.90
N LYS A 32 -8.43 11.88 25.13
CA LYS A 32 -9.68 12.32 25.76
C LYS A 32 -10.87 11.99 24.85
N PHE A 33 -10.79 12.36 23.59
CA PHE A 33 -11.81 12.08 22.58
C PHE A 33 -12.10 10.57 22.52
N TYR A 34 -11.06 9.74 22.45
CA TYR A 34 -11.22 8.28 22.31
C TYR A 34 -11.89 7.64 23.55
N LYS A 35 -11.66 8.16 24.76
CA LYS A 35 -12.31 7.67 25.98
C LYS A 35 -13.83 7.92 26.01
N GLU A 36 -14.27 8.97 25.33
CA GLU A 36 -15.67 9.40 25.28
C GLU A 36 -16.35 9.01 23.95
N TYR A 37 -15.60 8.36 23.05
CA TYR A 37 -16.05 8.02 21.70
C TYR A 37 -17.15 6.96 21.72
N ASP A 38 -18.28 7.28 21.07
CA ASP A 38 -19.38 6.35 20.79
C ASP A 38 -19.28 5.88 19.34
N SER A 39 -19.09 4.58 19.14
CA SER A 39 -18.94 3.98 17.80
C SER A 39 -20.26 3.81 17.05
N THR A 40 -21.41 4.07 17.66
CA THR A 40 -22.73 3.76 17.07
C THR A 40 -22.90 4.34 15.66
N LEU A 41 -22.55 5.62 15.47
CA LEU A 41 -22.66 6.27 14.17
C LEU A 41 -21.62 5.72 13.17
N PHE A 42 -20.42 5.41 13.65
CA PHE A 42 -19.37 4.79 12.83
C PHE A 42 -19.82 3.43 12.30
N ASP A 43 -20.33 2.58 13.18
CA ASP A 43 -20.77 1.23 12.84
C ASP A 43 -21.93 1.26 11.83
N GLN A 44 -22.88 2.18 12.02
CA GLN A 44 -23.98 2.38 11.07
C GLN A 44 -23.49 2.81 9.69
N ARG A 45 -22.64 3.83 9.62
CA ARG A 45 -22.11 4.35 8.35
C ARG A 45 -21.20 3.32 7.67
N ARG A 46 -20.38 2.64 8.44
CA ARG A 46 -19.51 1.56 7.95
C ARG A 46 -20.34 0.44 7.32
N LYS A 47 -21.39 -0.02 7.99
CA LYS A 47 -22.30 -1.01 7.46
C LYS A 47 -22.98 -0.55 6.17
N MET A 48 -23.51 0.69 6.15
CA MET A 48 -24.11 1.25 4.94
C MET A 48 -23.14 1.30 3.75
N LEU A 49 -21.88 1.62 4.00
CA LEU A 49 -20.83 1.65 2.97
C LEU A 49 -20.54 0.24 2.45
N ILE A 50 -20.39 -0.75 3.34
CA ILE A 50 -20.17 -2.15 2.98
C ILE A 50 -21.34 -2.68 2.16
N ASP A 51 -22.57 -2.50 2.65
CA ASP A 51 -23.78 -2.96 1.97
C ASP A 51 -23.89 -2.34 0.56
N LEU A 52 -23.55 -1.07 0.42
CA LEU A 52 -23.54 -0.41 -0.89
C LEU A 52 -22.50 -1.03 -1.84
N LEU A 53 -21.26 -1.20 -1.38
CA LEU A 53 -20.18 -1.77 -2.20
C LEU A 53 -20.52 -3.20 -2.63
N VAL A 54 -20.99 -4.02 -1.70
CA VAL A 54 -21.41 -5.41 -1.99
C VAL A 54 -22.57 -5.44 -2.99
N ASN A 55 -23.59 -4.58 -2.85
CA ASN A 55 -24.70 -4.48 -3.79
C ASN A 55 -24.26 -4.02 -5.19
N MET A 56 -23.15 -3.30 -5.30
CA MET A 56 -22.55 -2.91 -6.59
C MET A 56 -21.68 -4.01 -7.19
N GLY A 57 -21.47 -5.13 -6.50
CA GLY A 57 -20.68 -6.27 -6.98
C GLY A 57 -19.23 -6.28 -6.52
N PHE A 58 -18.83 -5.38 -5.62
CA PHE A 58 -17.51 -5.45 -5.00
C PHE A 58 -17.44 -6.55 -3.95
N THR A 59 -16.28 -7.16 -3.83
CA THR A 59 -15.94 -8.01 -2.68
C THR A 59 -15.29 -7.13 -1.62
N VAL A 60 -15.84 -7.16 -0.39
CA VAL A 60 -15.33 -6.39 0.74
C VAL A 60 -14.82 -7.34 1.80
N ILE A 61 -13.57 -7.17 2.20
CA ILE A 61 -12.95 -7.88 3.33
C ILE A 61 -12.82 -6.89 4.49
N GLU A 62 -13.23 -7.34 5.66
CA GLU A 62 -13.20 -6.57 6.90
C GLU A 62 -12.00 -7.03 7.74
N PRO A 63 -10.91 -6.26 7.80
CA PRO A 63 -9.78 -6.56 8.69
C PRO A 63 -10.17 -6.41 10.18
N GLU A 64 -9.30 -6.88 11.09
CA GLU A 64 -9.48 -6.68 12.54
C GLU A 64 -9.54 -5.20 12.93
N ASP A 65 -8.83 -4.33 12.21
CA ASP A 65 -8.91 -2.88 12.38
C ASP A 65 -10.20 -2.35 11.72
N PRO A 66 -11.20 -1.91 12.50
CA PRO A 66 -12.49 -1.48 11.98
C PRO A 66 -12.42 -0.24 11.08
N LEU A 67 -11.33 0.53 11.16
CA LEU A 67 -11.11 1.68 10.28
C LEU A 67 -10.72 1.29 8.85
N LYS A 68 -10.41 0.03 8.61
CA LYS A 68 -9.95 -0.45 7.32
C LYS A 68 -11.01 -1.30 6.62
N LEU A 69 -11.10 -1.13 5.31
CA LEU A 69 -11.83 -2.02 4.41
C LEU A 69 -10.95 -2.34 3.21
N VAL A 70 -10.85 -3.61 2.88
CA VAL A 70 -10.17 -4.05 1.67
C VAL A 70 -11.23 -4.36 0.63
N VAL A 71 -11.13 -3.73 -0.54
CA VAL A 71 -12.15 -3.78 -1.58
C VAL A 71 -11.55 -4.28 -2.88
N SER A 72 -12.19 -5.24 -3.51
CA SER A 72 -11.80 -5.78 -4.81
C SER A 72 -13.01 -5.95 -5.72
N PHE A 73 -12.76 -6.13 -7.02
CA PHE A 73 -13.80 -6.46 -7.98
C PHE A 73 -13.34 -7.63 -8.84
N GLU A 74 -14.19 -8.64 -9.01
CA GLU A 74 -13.84 -9.86 -9.71
C GLU A 74 -13.35 -9.59 -11.15
N GLY A 75 -12.18 -10.10 -11.49
CA GLY A 75 -11.56 -9.95 -12.81
C GLY A 75 -11.03 -8.54 -13.12
N VAL A 76 -10.92 -7.65 -12.15
CA VAL A 76 -10.41 -6.29 -12.31
C VAL A 76 -9.20 -6.07 -11.40
N GLU A 77 -8.13 -5.51 -11.96
CA GLU A 77 -6.94 -5.17 -11.16
C GLU A 77 -7.27 -4.06 -10.16
N GLY A 78 -6.67 -4.13 -8.95
CA GLY A 78 -6.88 -3.12 -7.92
C GLY A 78 -6.54 -1.70 -8.38
N TYR A 79 -5.55 -1.53 -9.24
CA TYR A 79 -5.23 -0.23 -9.85
C TYR A 79 -6.35 0.33 -10.75
N ASP A 80 -7.09 -0.54 -11.45
CA ASP A 80 -8.27 -0.11 -12.21
C ASP A 80 -9.42 0.25 -11.27
N VAL A 81 -9.59 -0.51 -10.18
CA VAL A 81 -10.56 -0.19 -9.10
C VAL A 81 -10.21 1.16 -8.47
N GLN A 82 -8.93 1.41 -8.14
CA GLN A 82 -8.47 2.70 -7.64
C GLN A 82 -8.90 3.83 -8.57
N LYS A 83 -8.67 3.68 -9.87
CA LYS A 83 -9.04 4.69 -10.86
C LYS A 83 -10.53 4.98 -10.88
N TRP A 84 -11.40 3.97 -10.71
CA TRP A 84 -12.84 4.18 -10.64
C TRP A 84 -13.24 5.07 -9.45
N PHE A 85 -12.57 4.90 -8.32
CA PHE A 85 -12.77 5.77 -7.15
C PHE A 85 -12.21 7.17 -7.40
N GLU A 86 -11.02 7.30 -7.97
CA GLU A 86 -10.37 8.58 -8.28
C GLU A 86 -11.16 9.40 -9.31
N ASP A 87 -11.76 8.76 -10.32
CA ASP A 87 -12.64 9.41 -11.29
C ASP A 87 -13.90 10.04 -10.62
N LYS A 88 -14.19 9.65 -9.39
CA LYS A 88 -15.23 10.23 -8.51
C LYS A 88 -14.65 11.09 -7.39
N GLU A 89 -13.38 11.48 -7.48
CA GLU A 89 -12.65 12.26 -6.46
C GLU A 89 -12.64 11.58 -5.08
N ILE A 90 -12.64 10.24 -5.07
CA ILE A 90 -12.46 9.42 -3.87
C ILE A 90 -11.07 8.81 -3.95
N TYR A 91 -10.20 9.19 -3.02
CA TYR A 91 -8.83 8.72 -2.98
C TYR A 91 -8.71 7.57 -1.98
N VAL A 92 -8.29 6.41 -2.48
CA VAL A 92 -8.04 5.24 -1.64
C VAL A 92 -6.65 5.36 -0.99
N GLU A 93 -6.45 4.70 0.14
CA GLU A 93 -5.16 4.74 0.86
C GLU A 93 -4.07 4.01 0.08
N LEU A 94 -4.36 2.80 -0.36
CA LEU A 94 -3.43 1.94 -1.10
C LEU A 94 -4.17 1.19 -2.20
N ALA A 95 -3.45 0.84 -3.24
CA ALA A 95 -3.88 -0.13 -4.23
C ALA A 95 -2.75 -1.10 -4.56
N ASP A 96 -3.08 -2.34 -4.80
CA ASP A 96 -2.20 -3.34 -5.38
C ASP A 96 -2.85 -3.96 -6.63
N MET A 97 -2.29 -5.05 -7.12
CA MET A 97 -2.82 -5.72 -8.32
C MET A 97 -4.22 -6.34 -8.13
N TYR A 98 -4.68 -6.54 -6.90
CA TYR A 98 -5.88 -7.31 -6.60
C TYR A 98 -6.97 -6.49 -5.95
N GLN A 99 -6.59 -5.46 -5.20
CA GLN A 99 -7.48 -4.81 -4.26
C GLN A 99 -7.05 -3.38 -3.96
N VAL A 100 -7.94 -2.64 -3.33
CA VAL A 100 -7.67 -1.32 -2.76
C VAL A 100 -7.94 -1.35 -1.27
N LEU A 101 -7.25 -0.50 -0.52
CA LEU A 101 -7.46 -0.28 0.90
C LEU A 101 -8.15 1.07 1.10
N LEU A 102 -9.28 1.05 1.77
CA LEU A 102 -9.95 2.24 2.27
C LEU A 102 -9.62 2.40 3.75
N VAL A 103 -9.27 3.62 4.17
CA VAL A 103 -9.15 4.01 5.57
C VAL A 103 -10.30 4.95 5.90
N LEU A 104 -11.14 4.52 6.81
CA LEU A 104 -12.35 5.24 7.19
C LEU A 104 -12.04 6.26 8.30
N PRO A 105 -12.62 7.46 8.25
CA PRO A 105 -12.54 8.37 9.39
C PRO A 105 -13.39 7.86 10.55
N LEU A 106 -13.04 8.24 11.77
CA LEU A 106 -13.84 7.97 12.97
C LEU A 106 -15.10 8.84 12.95
N TRP A 107 -16.12 8.40 12.22
CA TRP A 107 -17.41 9.11 12.19
C TRP A 107 -18.04 9.18 13.57
N HIS A 108 -18.47 10.36 13.94
CA HIS A 108 -19.09 10.63 15.24
C HIS A 108 -20.12 11.74 15.12
N GLU A 109 -20.92 11.91 16.15
CA GLU A 109 -21.90 12.97 16.19
C GLU A 109 -21.23 14.35 16.15
N GLY A 110 -21.67 15.20 15.23
CA GLY A 110 -21.07 16.52 15.01
C GLY A 110 -19.83 16.54 14.10
N ASP A 111 -19.37 15.42 13.52
CA ASP A 111 -18.34 15.43 12.49
C ASP A 111 -18.83 16.18 11.23
N LYS A 112 -17.87 16.75 10.50
CA LYS A 112 -18.14 17.49 9.26
C LYS A 112 -17.88 16.65 8.01
N PHE A 113 -17.67 15.36 8.16
CA PHE A 113 -17.37 14.50 7.02
C PHE A 113 -18.60 14.38 6.09
N PRO A 114 -18.46 14.59 4.79
CA PRO A 114 -19.57 14.63 3.85
C PRO A 114 -20.04 13.21 3.46
N PHE A 115 -20.49 12.41 4.43
CA PHE A 115 -20.84 11.00 4.23
C PHE A 115 -21.90 10.78 3.14
N LYS A 116 -22.91 11.63 3.06
CA LYS A 116 -23.94 11.53 2.02
C LYS A 116 -23.35 11.69 0.62
N LEU A 117 -22.47 12.67 0.45
CA LEU A 117 -21.77 12.90 -0.82
C LEU A 117 -20.86 11.71 -1.18
N LEU A 118 -20.18 11.11 -0.20
CA LEU A 118 -19.41 9.89 -0.42
C LEU A 118 -20.27 8.77 -1.00
N ILE A 119 -21.43 8.51 -0.39
CA ILE A 119 -22.37 7.48 -0.85
C ILE A 119 -22.90 7.79 -2.25
N GLU A 120 -23.23 9.03 -2.54
CA GLU A 120 -23.67 9.47 -3.88
C GLU A 120 -22.59 9.23 -4.92
N LYS A 121 -21.36 9.67 -4.68
CA LYS A 121 -20.22 9.47 -5.58
C LYS A 121 -19.91 7.98 -5.83
N ILE A 122 -19.98 7.14 -4.79
CA ILE A 122 -19.79 5.69 -4.96
C ILE A 122 -20.87 5.11 -5.87
N ARG A 123 -22.14 5.48 -5.71
CA ARG A 123 -23.24 5.00 -6.56
C ARG A 123 -23.05 5.37 -8.04
N GLU A 124 -22.34 6.44 -8.32
CA GLU A 124 -22.03 6.87 -9.68
C GLU A 124 -20.85 6.13 -10.33
N ILE A 125 -20.16 5.26 -9.60
CA ILE A 125 -19.12 4.41 -10.17
C ILE A 125 -19.75 3.45 -11.16
N ASN A 126 -19.29 3.51 -12.41
CA ASN A 126 -19.78 2.64 -13.46
C ASN A 126 -19.02 1.31 -13.44
N VAL A 127 -19.54 0.34 -12.70
CA VAL A 127 -18.94 -1.00 -12.62
C VAL A 127 -19.37 -1.87 -13.81
N PRO A 128 -18.47 -2.66 -14.41
CA PRO A 128 -18.82 -3.54 -15.52
C PRO A 128 -19.72 -4.68 -15.02
N LYS A 129 -20.71 -5.07 -15.83
CA LYS A 129 -21.63 -6.18 -15.50
C LYS A 129 -20.94 -7.55 -15.39
N LYS A 130 -19.81 -7.72 -16.06
CA LYS A 130 -19.00 -8.94 -16.02
C LYS A 130 -17.58 -8.60 -16.51
N CYS A 131 -16.58 -8.97 -15.76
CA CYS A 131 -15.20 -8.94 -16.20
C CYS A 131 -14.67 -10.37 -16.33
N THR A 132 -14.03 -10.67 -17.47
CA THR A 132 -13.55 -12.03 -17.78
C THR A 132 -12.03 -12.14 -17.72
N ARG A 133 -11.35 -11.13 -17.17
CA ARG A 133 -9.89 -11.20 -17.02
C ARG A 133 -9.54 -12.19 -15.92
N ASP A 134 -8.78 -13.20 -16.28
CA ASP A 134 -8.11 -14.08 -15.29
C ASP A 134 -6.90 -13.31 -14.74
N ILE A 135 -7.08 -12.66 -13.61
CA ILE A 135 -5.98 -12.01 -12.87
C ILE A 135 -5.22 -13.14 -12.18
N LYS A 136 -4.19 -13.64 -12.84
CA LYS A 136 -3.34 -14.67 -12.25
C LYS A 136 -2.64 -14.10 -11.03
N PRO A 137 -2.73 -14.77 -9.87
CA PRO A 137 -1.99 -14.36 -8.69
C PRO A 137 -0.50 -14.34 -9.03
N LEU A 138 0.15 -13.20 -8.80
CA LEU A 138 1.59 -13.15 -8.76
C LEU A 138 2.01 -13.84 -7.47
N ASN A 139 2.62 -15.00 -7.62
CA ASN A 139 3.10 -15.76 -6.49
C ASN A 139 4.41 -15.10 -5.99
N PHE A 140 4.28 -14.09 -5.11
CA PHE A 140 5.42 -13.35 -4.55
C PHE A 140 6.29 -14.21 -3.63
N MET A 141 5.83 -15.40 -3.25
CA MET A 141 6.39 -16.21 -2.19
C MET A 141 6.86 -17.59 -2.65
N THR A 142 7.44 -17.69 -3.81
CA THR A 142 8.07 -18.95 -4.21
C THR A 142 9.53 -19.03 -3.75
N GLY A 143 9.72 -19.16 -2.46
CA GLY A 143 11.02 -19.44 -1.85
C GLY A 143 11.77 -18.16 -1.46
N PHE A 144 12.66 -18.32 -0.47
CA PHE A 144 13.63 -17.29 -0.14
C PHE A 144 14.59 -17.16 -1.32
N SER A 145 14.64 -15.98 -1.93
CA SER A 145 15.71 -15.67 -2.87
C SER A 145 17.05 -15.75 -2.12
N GLU A 146 18.09 -16.22 -2.80
CA GLU A 146 19.44 -16.20 -2.24
C GLU A 146 19.82 -14.75 -1.88
N TYR A 147 20.22 -14.50 -0.63
CA TYR A 147 20.57 -13.18 -0.15
C TYR A 147 22.05 -13.00 -0.01
N LYS A 148 22.63 -11.98 -0.66
CA LYS A 148 24.06 -11.66 -0.62
C LYS A 148 24.28 -10.26 -0.07
N THR A 149 25.31 -10.10 0.74
CA THR A 149 25.72 -8.79 1.25
C THR A 149 26.22 -7.90 0.12
N VAL A 150 25.70 -6.69 0.02
CA VAL A 150 26.09 -5.70 -0.99
C VAL A 150 26.66 -4.45 -0.31
N HIS A 151 27.91 -4.14 -0.60
CA HIS A 151 28.54 -2.87 -0.25
C HIS A 151 28.28 -1.85 -1.37
N PHE A 152 28.00 -0.59 -1.02
CA PHE A 152 27.56 0.43 -1.97
C PHE A 152 28.62 0.87 -2.99
N GLN A 153 29.88 0.52 -2.79
CA GLN A 153 30.99 1.06 -3.60
C GLN A 153 31.11 0.43 -5.00
N ASN A 154 30.52 -0.74 -5.22
CA ASN A 154 30.61 -1.47 -6.48
C ASN A 154 29.22 -1.78 -7.01
N THR A 155 28.61 -0.83 -7.68
CA THR A 155 27.27 -1.00 -8.27
C THR A 155 27.23 -0.47 -9.69
N LYS A 156 26.42 -1.11 -10.54
CA LYS A 156 26.16 -0.66 -11.90
C LYS A 156 24.71 -0.79 -12.30
N GLU A 157 24.27 0.07 -13.19
CA GLU A 157 22.96 -0.06 -13.82
C GLU A 157 22.96 -1.12 -14.92
N VAL A 158 21.97 -2.00 -14.88
CA VAL A 158 21.74 -2.98 -15.95
C VAL A 158 20.30 -2.91 -16.43
N SER A 159 20.05 -3.23 -17.70
CA SER A 159 18.67 -3.37 -18.16
C SER A 159 18.00 -4.57 -17.47
N ILE A 160 16.69 -4.48 -17.23
CA ILE A 160 15.89 -5.56 -16.64
C ILE A 160 16.18 -6.91 -17.33
N LYS A 161 16.26 -6.92 -18.66
CA LYS A 161 16.52 -8.13 -19.46
C LYS A 161 17.86 -8.82 -19.18
N ARG A 162 18.82 -8.10 -18.64
CA ARG A 162 20.20 -8.59 -18.34
C ARG A 162 20.44 -8.73 -16.84
N ALA A 163 19.39 -8.59 -16.04
CA ALA A 163 19.51 -8.57 -14.58
C ALA A 163 19.45 -9.95 -13.94
N GLU A 164 18.96 -10.96 -14.66
CA GLU A 164 18.81 -12.33 -14.11
C GLU A 164 20.13 -12.86 -13.54
N GLY A 165 20.06 -13.45 -12.36
CA GLY A 165 21.23 -13.97 -11.63
C GLY A 165 22.11 -12.91 -10.96
N LYS A 166 21.88 -11.62 -11.19
CA LYS A 166 22.63 -10.54 -10.55
C LYS A 166 22.04 -10.19 -9.17
N VAL A 167 22.87 -9.63 -8.30
CA VAL A 167 22.47 -9.24 -6.96
C VAL A 167 21.96 -7.80 -6.96
N LEU A 168 20.75 -7.57 -6.47
CA LEU A 168 20.18 -6.23 -6.34
C LEU A 168 21.00 -5.34 -5.41
N ALA A 169 21.31 -4.13 -5.84
CA ALA A 169 22.05 -3.15 -5.05
C ALA A 169 21.14 -2.13 -4.36
N GLN A 170 19.84 -2.13 -4.65
CA GLN A 170 18.83 -1.28 -4.01
C GLN A 170 17.50 -2.00 -3.91
N HIS A 171 16.61 -1.49 -3.06
CA HIS A 171 15.23 -1.98 -3.00
C HIS A 171 14.46 -1.58 -4.24
N ILE A 172 13.49 -2.40 -4.63
CA ILE A 172 12.51 -2.10 -5.68
C ILE A 172 11.17 -1.88 -4.99
N VAL A 173 10.64 -0.67 -5.10
CA VAL A 173 9.49 -0.22 -4.33
C VAL A 173 8.44 0.38 -5.26
N PRO A 174 7.37 -0.33 -5.59
CA PRO A 174 6.25 0.26 -6.33
C PRO A 174 5.50 1.28 -5.45
N TYR A 175 5.03 2.35 -6.07
CA TYR A 175 4.28 3.37 -5.36
C TYR A 175 3.00 3.76 -6.14
N PRO A 176 1.83 3.70 -5.50
CA PRO A 176 1.54 3.12 -4.18
C PRO A 176 1.73 1.58 -4.16
N PRO A 177 1.91 0.92 -2.99
CA PRO A 177 1.80 1.45 -1.63
C PRO A 177 3.13 1.92 -1.01
N GLY A 178 4.27 1.80 -1.69
CA GLY A 178 5.56 2.14 -1.11
C GLY A 178 6.17 1.01 -0.26
N ILE A 179 5.74 -0.22 -0.49
CA ILE A 179 6.28 -1.43 0.18
C ILE A 179 7.28 -2.09 -0.78
N PRO A 180 8.51 -2.38 -0.34
CA PRO A 180 9.48 -3.08 -1.17
C PRO A 180 8.95 -4.47 -1.59
N VAL A 181 9.00 -4.75 -2.89
CA VAL A 181 8.67 -6.06 -3.46
C VAL A 181 9.92 -6.90 -3.75
N MET A 182 11.07 -6.26 -3.81
CA MET A 182 12.38 -6.90 -3.91
C MET A 182 13.37 -6.13 -3.03
N PHE A 183 14.22 -6.84 -2.33
CA PHE A 183 15.15 -6.25 -1.38
C PHE A 183 16.57 -6.19 -1.93
N LYS A 184 17.31 -5.16 -1.51
CA LYS A 184 18.75 -5.09 -1.76
C LYS A 184 19.43 -6.34 -1.20
N GLY A 185 20.28 -6.97 -1.99
CA GLY A 185 20.96 -8.22 -1.65
C GLY A 185 20.31 -9.47 -2.25
N GLU A 186 19.08 -9.38 -2.73
CA GLU A 186 18.42 -10.51 -3.40
C GLU A 186 19.00 -10.78 -4.78
N VAL A 187 19.04 -12.05 -5.15
CA VAL A 187 19.41 -12.46 -6.51
C VAL A 187 18.19 -12.33 -7.41
N VAL A 188 18.33 -11.58 -8.50
CA VAL A 188 17.24 -11.35 -9.44
C VAL A 188 16.86 -12.64 -10.16
N THR A 189 15.61 -13.01 -10.07
CA THR A 189 15.03 -14.18 -10.76
C THR A 189 14.27 -13.77 -12.01
N SER A 190 13.99 -14.73 -12.92
CA SER A 190 13.12 -14.52 -14.07
C SER A 190 11.73 -13.98 -13.67
N HIS A 191 11.17 -14.47 -12.56
CA HIS A 191 9.89 -14.02 -12.02
C HIS A 191 9.92 -12.52 -11.61
N MET A 192 11.01 -12.08 -10.98
CA MET A 192 11.22 -10.67 -10.66
C MET A 192 11.28 -9.79 -11.92
N ILE A 193 11.90 -10.30 -12.98
CA ILE A 193 11.98 -9.63 -14.29
C ILE A 193 10.57 -9.47 -14.89
N ASP A 194 9.75 -10.50 -14.83
CA ASP A 194 8.38 -10.46 -15.33
C ASP A 194 7.53 -9.43 -14.57
N LEU A 195 7.70 -9.36 -13.25
CA LEU A 195 7.04 -8.38 -12.40
C LEU A 195 7.45 -6.94 -12.77
N LEU A 196 8.75 -6.69 -12.92
CA LEU A 196 9.27 -5.37 -13.33
C LEU A 196 8.75 -4.95 -14.71
N ASN A 197 8.70 -5.89 -15.66
CA ASN A 197 8.13 -5.64 -16.98
C ASN A 197 6.63 -5.33 -16.92
N LYS A 198 5.90 -5.93 -15.99
CA LYS A 198 4.48 -5.67 -15.77
C LYS A 198 4.27 -4.26 -15.22
N TYR A 199 5.02 -3.86 -14.21
CA TYR A 199 4.96 -2.50 -13.66
C TYR A 199 5.27 -1.43 -14.72
N ASP A 200 6.30 -1.66 -15.53
CA ASP A 200 6.67 -0.73 -16.62
C ASP A 200 5.54 -0.59 -17.65
N LYS A 201 4.89 -1.71 -18.04
CA LYS A 201 3.75 -1.69 -18.99
C LYS A 201 2.52 -0.98 -18.44
N GLN A 202 2.30 -1.05 -17.13
CA GLN A 202 1.16 -0.42 -16.45
C GLN A 202 1.46 1.04 -16.04
N ASN A 203 2.65 1.57 -16.36
CA ASN A 203 3.13 2.89 -15.95
C ASN A 203 3.09 3.10 -14.42
N ILE A 204 3.25 2.04 -13.64
CA ILE A 204 3.34 2.13 -12.19
C ILE A 204 4.69 2.76 -11.85
N LYS A 205 4.67 3.80 -11.01
CA LYS A 205 5.90 4.41 -10.50
C LYS A 205 6.61 3.42 -9.59
N VAL A 206 7.83 3.04 -9.92
CA VAL A 206 8.63 2.10 -9.13
C VAL A 206 9.96 2.76 -8.77
N GLU A 207 10.19 2.99 -7.49
CA GLU A 207 11.50 3.41 -7.02
C GLU A 207 12.49 2.24 -7.19
N GLY A 208 13.69 2.55 -7.66
CA GLY A 208 14.69 1.55 -8.01
C GLY A 208 14.59 1.02 -9.44
N LEU A 209 13.59 1.45 -10.21
CA LEU A 209 13.45 1.15 -11.63
C LEU A 209 13.47 2.44 -12.45
N ASN A 210 14.54 2.67 -13.22
CA ASN A 210 14.72 3.85 -14.06
C ASN A 210 14.88 3.45 -15.53
N HIS A 211 13.97 3.87 -16.40
CA HIS A 211 14.07 3.61 -17.85
C HIS A 211 14.41 2.15 -18.18
N LYS A 212 13.72 1.19 -17.56
CA LYS A 212 13.94 -0.27 -17.70
C LYS A 212 15.34 -0.73 -17.23
N LYS A 213 15.95 0.01 -16.31
CA LYS A 213 17.21 -0.35 -15.67
C LYS A 213 17.05 -0.43 -14.17
N ILE A 214 17.81 -1.31 -13.56
CA ILE A 214 17.93 -1.49 -12.11
C ILE A 214 19.39 -1.47 -11.70
N LEU A 215 19.64 -1.13 -10.43
CA LEU A 215 20.98 -1.12 -9.87
C LEU A 215 21.33 -2.50 -9.32
N VAL A 216 22.45 -3.04 -9.76
CA VAL A 216 22.97 -4.34 -9.30
C VAL A 216 24.40 -4.21 -8.81
N LYS A 217 24.84 -5.19 -8.01
CA LYS A 217 26.25 -5.30 -7.61
C LYS A 217 27.12 -5.46 -8.87
N ASP A 218 28.17 -4.68 -8.94
CA ASP A 218 29.25 -4.90 -9.91
C ASP A 218 30.14 -6.03 -9.40
N GLU A 219 30.52 -6.94 -10.28
CA GLU A 219 31.36 -8.10 -9.96
C GLU A 219 32.83 -7.70 -9.76
#